data_f32e158345a56577e4ebb81c150b3ba4
#
_entry.id   f32e158345a56577e4ebb81c150b3ba4
#
_cell.length_a   1.000
_cell.length_b   1.000
_cell.length_c   1.000
_cell.angle_alpha   90.00
_cell.angle_beta   90.00
_cell.angle_gamma   90.00
#
_symmetry.space_group_name_H-M   'P 1'
#
loop_
_entity.id
_entity.type
_entity.pdbx_description
1 polymer ?
#
loop_
_entity_poly.entity_id
_entity_poly.type
_entity_poly.pdbx_seq_one_letter_code
_entity_poly.pdbx_strand_id
1 'polypeptide(L)'
;MAQNFESEALVVIDGEEIPAYARFTVDSIAKRWAGTLDSEDPALRFKLVNGNRAVLRLSDGKEGSIVPGKDAGGGVTFLGSGMPPA
;
A
#
# COMPACT_ATOMS: atom_id res chain seq x y z
N MET A 1 -17.92 -7.72 5.57
CA MET A 1 -17.29 -7.41 6.86
C MET A 1 -15.88 -6.89 6.63
N ALA A 2 -15.53 -5.78 7.23
CA ALA A 2 -14.23 -5.18 7.04
C ALA A 2 -13.22 -5.72 8.05
N GLN A 3 -12.00 -5.96 7.60
CA GLN A 3 -10.91 -6.39 8.45
C GLN A 3 -9.75 -5.40 8.35
N ASN A 4 -9.18 -5.04 9.49
CA ASN A 4 -8.06 -4.12 9.56
C ASN A 4 -6.75 -4.88 9.70
N PHE A 5 -5.76 -4.45 8.94
CA PHE A 5 -4.42 -5.04 8.95
C PHE A 5 -3.38 -3.96 9.17
N GLU A 6 -2.34 -4.31 9.91
CA GLU A 6 -1.16 -3.46 10.10
C GLU A 6 0.07 -4.35 10.02
N SER A 7 1.06 -3.92 9.27
CA SER A 7 2.29 -4.70 9.13
C SER A 7 3.40 -3.85 8.55
N GLU A 8 4.62 -4.20 8.90
CA GLU A 8 5.77 -3.74 8.14
C GLU A 8 5.67 -4.33 6.73
N ALA A 9 6.03 -3.55 5.74
CA ALA A 9 5.86 -3.91 4.35
C ALA A 9 6.95 -3.30 3.49
N LEU A 10 7.05 -3.80 2.28
CA LEU A 10 7.86 -3.20 1.24
C LEU A 10 6.94 -2.72 0.12
N VAL A 11 7.17 -1.49 -0.31
CA VAL A 11 6.47 -0.96 -1.49
C VAL A 11 7.43 -1.13 -2.66
N VAL A 12 7.05 -1.95 -3.62
CA VAL A 12 7.88 -2.21 -4.79
C VAL A 12 7.37 -1.37 -5.95
N ILE A 13 8.20 -0.43 -6.39
CA ILE A 13 7.86 0.50 -7.46
C ILE A 13 8.99 0.45 -8.49
N ASP A 14 8.66 0.07 -9.71
CA ASP A 14 9.63 -0.01 -10.82
C ASP A 14 10.89 -0.83 -10.45
N GLY A 15 10.69 -1.88 -9.66
CA GLY A 15 11.79 -2.74 -9.23
C GLY A 15 12.52 -2.28 -7.97
N GLU A 16 12.20 -1.12 -7.44
CA GLU A 16 12.78 -0.63 -6.19
C GLU A 16 11.91 -1.00 -5.01
N GLU A 17 12.54 -1.48 -3.95
CA GLU A 17 11.85 -1.84 -2.71
C GLU A 17 12.04 -0.74 -1.67
N ILE A 18 10.94 -0.17 -1.20
CA ILE A 18 10.96 0.91 -0.23
C ILE A 18 10.27 0.43 1.05
N PRO A 19 10.97 0.38 2.18
CA PRO A 19 10.35 -0.02 3.44
C PRO A 19 9.29 0.96 3.87
N ALA A 20 8.16 0.44 4.34
CA ALA A 20 7.07 1.26 4.85
C ALA A 20 6.27 0.46 5.87
N TYR A 21 5.49 1.16 6.68
CA TYR A 21 4.52 0.54 7.57
C TYR A 21 3.14 0.70 6.94
N ALA A 22 2.47 -0.41 6.70
CA ALA A 22 1.18 -0.41 6.01
C ALA A 22 0.04 -0.61 7.01
N ARG A 23 -1.00 0.19 6.86
CA ARG A 23 -2.27 0.03 7.57
C ARG A 23 -3.36 0.02 6.52
N PHE A 24 -4.13 -1.05 6.47
CA PHE A 24 -5.18 -1.13 5.46
C PHE A 24 -6.38 -1.90 5.95
N THR A 25 -7.50 -1.66 5.30
CA THR A 25 -8.77 -2.32 5.59
C THR A 25 -9.20 -3.07 4.35
N VAL A 26 -9.60 -4.33 4.53
CA VAL A 26 -10.14 -5.16 3.45
C VAL A 26 -11.64 -5.31 3.67
N ASP A 27 -12.42 -4.91 2.68
CA ASP A 27 -13.86 -5.12 2.65
C ASP A 27 -14.15 -6.27 1.69
N SER A 28 -14.42 -7.45 2.25
CA SER A 28 -14.64 -8.65 1.46
C SER A 28 -15.98 -8.63 0.69
N ILE A 29 -16.95 -7.88 1.18
CA ILE A 29 -18.26 -7.78 0.52
C ILE A 29 -18.15 -6.88 -0.71
N ALA A 30 -17.56 -5.70 -0.55
CA ALA A 30 -17.35 -4.78 -1.65
C ALA A 30 -16.14 -5.14 -2.52
N LYS A 31 -15.33 -6.10 -2.09
CA LYS A 31 -14.10 -6.54 -2.76
C LYS A 31 -13.15 -5.37 -2.97
N ARG A 32 -12.99 -4.55 -1.93
CA ARG A 32 -12.14 -3.37 -1.94
C ARG A 32 -11.19 -3.40 -0.77
N TRP A 33 -10.02 -2.82 -0.97
CA TRP A 33 -9.08 -2.61 0.11
C TRP A 33 -8.32 -1.32 -0.14
N ALA A 34 -8.03 -0.64 0.96
CA ALA A 34 -7.39 0.67 0.90
C ALA A 34 -6.73 0.94 2.24
N GLY A 35 -5.80 1.86 2.25
CA GLY A 35 -5.14 2.22 3.49
C GLY A 35 -4.12 3.33 3.35
N THR A 36 -3.19 3.33 4.29
CA THR A 36 -2.13 4.33 4.37
C THR A 36 -0.77 3.65 4.51
N LEU A 37 0.25 4.35 4.03
CA LEU A 37 1.64 3.93 4.15
C LEU A 37 2.42 5.01 4.89
N ASP A 38 3.18 4.60 5.90
CA ASP A 38 4.12 5.45 6.60
C ASP A 38 5.53 4.99 6.26
N SER A 39 6.37 5.92 5.83
CA SER A 39 7.76 5.61 5.51
C SER A 39 8.67 6.76 5.92
N GLU A 40 9.87 6.42 6.37
CA GLU A 40 10.91 7.39 6.62
C GLU A 40 11.59 7.87 5.34
N ASP A 41 11.37 7.17 4.24
CA ASP A 41 11.93 7.53 2.94
C ASP A 41 11.05 8.61 2.30
N PRO A 42 11.54 9.85 2.16
CA PRO A 42 10.75 10.91 1.55
C PRO A 42 10.47 10.68 0.07
N ALA A 43 11.20 9.79 -0.58
CA ALA A 43 11.00 9.48 -1.98
C ALA A 43 9.77 8.59 -2.23
N LEU A 44 9.22 7.94 -1.18
CA LEU A 44 8.09 7.03 -1.36
C LEU A 44 6.90 7.72 -2.01
N ARG A 45 6.51 8.88 -1.47
CA ARG A 45 5.36 9.63 -2.02
C ARG A 45 5.59 10.00 -3.48
N PHE A 46 6.76 10.53 -3.79
CA PHE A 46 7.10 10.94 -5.13
C PHE A 46 7.09 9.76 -6.10
N LYS A 47 7.70 8.66 -5.73
CA LYS A 47 7.75 7.46 -6.57
C LYS A 47 6.38 6.83 -6.75
N LEU A 48 5.56 6.83 -5.70
CA LEU A 48 4.22 6.25 -5.77
C LEU A 48 3.33 7.03 -6.73
N VAL A 49 3.42 8.36 -6.70
CA VAL A 49 2.61 9.24 -7.57
C VAL A 49 3.08 9.17 -9.02
N ASN A 50 4.39 9.06 -9.23
CA ASN A 50 4.98 9.09 -10.58
C ASN A 50 5.27 7.71 -11.15
N GLY A 51 5.17 6.65 -10.34
CA GLY A 51 5.40 5.29 -10.79
C GLY A 51 4.20 4.74 -11.56
N ASN A 52 4.46 3.79 -12.45
CA ASN A 52 3.40 3.17 -13.25
C ASN A 52 2.65 2.10 -12.49
N ARG A 53 3.35 1.35 -11.66
CA ARG A 53 2.77 0.27 -10.86
C ARG A 53 3.49 0.17 -9.53
N ALA A 54 2.70 -0.03 -8.50
CA ALA A 54 3.24 -0.30 -7.19
C ALA A 54 2.64 -1.59 -6.65
N VAL A 55 3.45 -2.34 -5.92
CA VAL A 55 3.02 -3.57 -5.26
C VAL A 55 3.34 -3.43 -3.78
N LEU A 56 2.36 -3.73 -2.96
CA LEU A 56 2.54 -3.80 -1.51
C LEU A 56 2.87 -5.24 -1.14
N ARG A 57 4.06 -5.46 -0.61
CA ARG A 57 4.50 -6.78 -0.17
C ARG A 57 4.58 -6.79 1.35
N LEU A 58 3.83 -7.65 1.98
CA LEU A 58 3.85 -7.79 3.43
C LEU A 58 5.04 -8.64 3.90
N SER A 59 5.32 -8.57 5.19
CA SER A 59 6.44 -9.31 5.78
C SER A 59 6.31 -10.83 5.64
N ASP A 60 5.10 -11.34 5.44
CA ASP A 60 4.86 -12.77 5.21
C ASP A 60 4.98 -13.18 3.73
N GLY A 61 5.33 -12.26 2.86
CA GLY A 61 5.49 -12.53 1.43
C GLY A 61 4.25 -12.33 0.58
N LYS A 62 3.12 -12.03 1.16
CA LYS A 62 1.90 -11.76 0.40
C LYS A 62 1.97 -10.41 -0.28
N GLU A 63 1.46 -10.32 -1.49
CA GLU A 63 1.55 -9.13 -2.32
C GLU A 63 0.19 -8.71 -2.86
N GLY A 64 0.01 -7.40 -3.04
CA GLY A 64 -1.17 -6.85 -3.68
C GLY A 64 -0.80 -5.59 -4.44
N SER A 65 -1.43 -5.38 -5.58
CA SER A 65 -1.21 -4.19 -6.39
C SER A 65 -1.92 -2.99 -5.76
N ILE A 66 -1.27 -1.84 -5.77
CA ILE A 66 -1.83 -0.61 -5.23
C ILE A 66 -1.67 0.54 -6.21
N VAL A 67 -2.55 1.53 -6.08
CA VAL A 67 -2.44 2.79 -6.79
C VAL A 67 -2.46 3.92 -5.77
N PRO A 68 -1.81 5.06 -6.03
CA PRO A 68 -1.80 6.16 -5.07
C PRO A 68 -3.20 6.73 -4.90
N GLY A 69 -3.53 7.04 -3.66
CA GLY A 69 -4.75 7.75 -3.32
C GLY A 69 -4.48 9.22 -3.08
N LYS A 70 -5.46 9.91 -2.50
CA LYS A 70 -5.28 11.31 -2.14
C LYS A 70 -4.31 11.43 -0.98
N ASP A 71 -3.48 12.47 -1.04
CA ASP A 71 -2.58 12.80 0.05
C ASP A 71 -3.38 13.29 1.25
N ALA A 72 -3.20 12.64 2.38
CA ALA A 72 -3.94 12.94 3.61
C ALA A 72 -2.99 13.40 4.73
N GLY A 73 -2.14 14.34 4.44
CA GLY A 73 -1.34 15.05 5.48
C GLY A 73 -0.36 14.16 6.23
N GLY A 74 0.15 13.56 6.71
CA GLY A 74 1.13 12.79 7.47
C GLY A 74 1.45 11.42 6.92
N GLY A 75 0.80 11.00 5.83
CA GLY A 75 1.07 9.69 5.25
C GLY A 75 0.60 9.63 3.81
N VAL A 76 0.93 8.56 3.14
CA VAL A 76 0.51 8.33 1.76
C VAL A 76 -0.67 7.37 1.78
N THR A 77 -1.79 7.78 1.19
CA THR A 77 -2.94 6.89 1.05
C THR A 77 -2.82 6.08 -0.23
N PHE A 78 -3.41 4.91 -0.23
CA PHE A 78 -3.43 4.06 -1.41
C PHE A 78 -4.76 3.31 -1.54
N LEU A 79 -5.06 2.93 -2.76
CA LEU A 79 -6.20 2.08 -3.07
C LEU A 79 -5.66 0.75 -3.61
N GLY A 80 -6.24 -0.34 -3.15
CA GLY A 80 -5.88 -1.65 -3.65
C GLY A 80 -6.51 -1.93 -4.99
N SER A 81 -5.79 -2.68 -5.82
CA SER A 81 -6.27 -3.12 -7.12
C SER A 81 -6.16 -4.63 -7.17
N GLY A 82 -7.25 -5.30 -7.49
CA GLY A 82 -7.28 -6.75 -7.51
C GLY A 82 -7.39 -7.35 -6.12
N MET A 83 -6.76 -8.50 -5.91
CA MET A 83 -6.86 -9.22 -4.65
C MET A 83 -6.00 -8.59 -3.56
N PRO A 84 -6.50 -8.50 -2.32
CA PRO A 84 -5.70 -7.99 -1.22
C PRO A 84 -4.59 -8.96 -0.82
N PRO A 85 -3.50 -8.45 -0.21
CA PRO A 85 -2.38 -9.29 0.24
C PRO A 85 -2.66 -9.94 1.61
N ALA A 86 -3.83 -10.41 1.80
CA ALA A 86 -4.25 -10.97 3.08
C ALA A 86 -5.02 -12.27 2.92
#